data_8108c921f6bc2f961b9c915d054c5539
#
_entry.id   8108c921f6bc2f961b9c915d054c5539
#
_cell.length_a   1.000
_cell.length_b   1.000
_cell.length_c   1.000
_cell.angle_alpha   90.00
_cell.angle_beta   90.00
_cell.angle_gamma   90.00
#
_symmetry.space_group_name_H-M   'P 1'
#
loop_
_entity.id
_entity.type
_entity.pdbx_description
1 polymer ?
#
loop_
_entity_poly.entity_id
_entity_poly.type
_entity_poly.pdbx_seq_one_letter_code
_entity_poly.pdbx_strand_id
1 'polypeptide(L)'
;QTLLAFAHSEPGTRWPAAEVSTSATEDLREGRRPAGSGGSWALSGVKNPVLHGDCADHFVVSATLPGGGVGLFLVAADAEGLTRKTYRTHDGLRGASLELSDVAGEPLGDGGDASAAIVASNVRAQAALAAEALGAMEESLRLTTEYLKQRKQFGVPLAKFQALTFRAADMYVQLELARSMALYATMSLADGAPDPTVASRAKLQIG
;
A
#
# COMPACT_ATOMS: atom_id res chain seq x y z
N GLN A 1 6.94 -3.54 -21.82
CA GLN A 1 6.20 -3.74 -20.57
C GLN A 1 5.93 -2.36 -19.96
N THR A 2 4.67 -2.03 -19.68
CA THR A 2 4.28 -0.74 -19.07
C THR A 2 4.25 -0.91 -17.55
N LEU A 3 4.89 0.00 -16.83
CA LEU A 3 4.93 0.04 -15.37
C LEU A 3 3.87 1.01 -14.85
N LEU A 4 3.06 0.54 -13.90
CA LEU A 4 2.01 1.33 -13.24
C LEU A 4 2.37 1.55 -11.78
N ALA A 5 2.09 2.76 -11.24
CA ALA A 5 2.14 3.02 -9.83
C ALA A 5 0.80 3.58 -9.33
N PHE A 6 0.37 3.13 -8.15
CA PHE A 6 -0.88 3.60 -7.53
C PHE A 6 -0.62 4.85 -6.70
N ALA A 7 -1.19 5.97 -7.13
CA ALA A 7 -1.07 7.28 -6.51
C ALA A 7 -2.37 7.63 -5.77
N HIS A 8 -2.50 7.12 -4.53
CA HIS A 8 -3.68 7.32 -3.69
C HIS A 8 -3.36 8.14 -2.44
N SER A 9 -2.27 7.82 -1.74
CA SER A 9 -1.89 8.47 -0.49
C SER A 9 -1.58 9.96 -0.68
N GLU A 10 -1.96 10.78 0.29
CA GLU A 10 -1.77 12.23 0.29
C GLU A 10 -1.00 12.70 1.54
N PRO A 11 -0.28 13.84 1.47
CA PRO A 11 0.42 14.39 2.62
C PRO A 11 -0.52 14.60 3.80
N GLY A 12 -0.08 14.19 5.00
CA GLY A 12 -0.88 14.33 6.23
C GLY A 12 -1.93 13.25 6.46
N THR A 13 -2.21 12.39 5.48
CA THR A 13 -3.08 11.23 5.69
C THR A 13 -2.29 10.10 6.32
N ARG A 14 -2.71 9.66 7.50
CA ARG A 14 -2.06 8.56 8.24
C ARG A 14 -2.60 7.18 7.86
N TRP A 15 -3.83 7.15 7.38
CA TRP A 15 -4.56 5.91 7.07
C TRP A 15 -4.97 5.92 5.61
N PRO A 16 -4.97 4.78 4.92
CA PRO A 16 -5.51 4.69 3.57
C PRO A 16 -7.03 4.95 3.63
N ALA A 17 -7.39 6.22 3.53
CA ALA A 17 -8.77 6.65 3.50
C ALA A 17 -9.32 6.55 2.07
N ALA A 18 -10.64 6.33 1.94
CA ALA A 18 -11.31 6.46 0.65
C ALA A 18 -11.46 7.94 0.23
N GLU A 19 -11.37 8.86 1.19
CA GLU A 19 -11.43 10.30 0.93
C GLU A 19 -10.05 10.84 0.56
N VAL A 20 -10.01 11.63 -0.51
CA VAL A 20 -8.79 12.28 -0.99
C VAL A 20 -9.07 13.76 -1.27
N SER A 21 -8.06 14.62 -1.10
CA SER A 21 -8.13 16.06 -1.35
C SER A 21 -7.86 16.41 -2.81
N THR A 22 -7.17 15.52 -3.54
CA THR A 22 -6.98 15.67 -5.00
C THR A 22 -8.33 15.69 -5.67
N SER A 23 -8.58 16.70 -6.51
CA SER A 23 -9.86 16.89 -7.21
C SER A 23 -9.77 16.50 -8.68
N ALA A 24 -10.89 16.01 -9.21
CA ALA A 24 -11.10 15.82 -10.64
C ALA A 24 -12.21 16.76 -11.11
N THR A 25 -11.99 17.46 -12.19
CA THR A 25 -12.99 18.31 -12.86
C THR A 25 -13.10 17.91 -14.32
N GLU A 26 -14.30 18.03 -14.91
CA GLU A 26 -14.43 17.77 -16.34
C GLU A 26 -13.61 18.80 -17.14
N ASP A 27 -12.73 18.32 -18.01
CA ASP A 27 -11.94 19.18 -18.87
C ASP A 27 -12.72 19.46 -20.16
N LEU A 28 -13.30 20.64 -20.23
CA LEU A 28 -14.08 21.11 -21.38
C LEU A 28 -13.21 21.72 -22.49
N ARG A 29 -11.87 21.74 -22.33
CA ARG A 29 -10.94 22.33 -23.31
C ARG A 29 -10.89 21.48 -24.58
N GLU A 30 -11.13 22.14 -25.74
CA GLU A 30 -10.99 21.48 -27.06
C GLU A 30 -9.55 21.02 -27.30
N GLY A 31 -9.38 19.78 -27.78
CA GLY A 31 -8.08 19.21 -28.17
C GLY A 31 -7.41 18.31 -27.12
N ARG A 32 -7.87 18.23 -25.89
CA ARG A 32 -7.35 17.31 -24.84
C ARG A 32 -8.10 15.98 -24.72
N ARG A 33 -9.03 15.69 -25.62
CA ARG A 33 -9.78 14.42 -25.61
C ARG A 33 -8.92 13.29 -26.18
N PRO A 34 -8.60 12.24 -25.40
CA PRO A 34 -8.09 10.99 -25.95
C PRO A 34 -9.18 10.39 -26.86
N ALA A 35 -8.76 9.91 -28.05
CA ALA A 35 -9.68 9.27 -28.98
C ALA A 35 -10.30 8.02 -28.32
N GLY A 36 -11.62 8.04 -28.06
CA GLY A 36 -12.38 6.88 -27.55
C GLY A 36 -12.76 6.93 -26.07
N SER A 37 -12.42 8.00 -25.32
CA SER A 37 -12.74 8.08 -23.89
C SER A 37 -14.01 8.90 -23.61
N GLY A 38 -14.76 8.48 -22.59
CA GLY A 38 -16.02 9.07 -22.13
C GLY A 38 -15.89 10.41 -21.40
N GLY A 39 -14.91 11.24 -21.75
CA GLY A 39 -14.65 12.56 -21.18
C GLY A 39 -13.16 12.78 -20.91
N SER A 40 -12.71 14.02 -20.96
CA SER A 40 -11.39 14.44 -20.49
C SER A 40 -11.53 15.00 -19.09
N TRP A 41 -10.64 14.62 -18.19
CA TRP A 41 -10.63 15.08 -16.81
C TRP A 41 -9.34 15.84 -16.52
N ALA A 42 -9.43 16.92 -15.77
CA ALA A 42 -8.30 17.66 -15.22
C ALA A 42 -8.14 17.36 -13.74
N LEU A 43 -6.96 16.90 -13.34
CA LEU A 43 -6.66 16.51 -11.99
C LEU A 43 -5.75 17.53 -11.32
N SER A 44 -6.08 17.94 -10.08
CA SER A 44 -5.29 18.90 -9.31
C SER A 44 -5.16 18.45 -7.86
N GLY A 45 -3.91 18.41 -7.35
CA GLY A 45 -3.62 17.96 -5.98
C GLY A 45 -2.21 17.43 -5.81
N VAL A 46 -1.97 16.73 -4.69
CA VAL A 46 -0.65 16.16 -4.36
C VAL A 46 -0.80 14.72 -3.90
N LYS A 47 0.01 13.83 -4.45
CA LYS A 47 0.11 12.42 -4.03
C LYS A 47 1.48 12.14 -3.44
N ASN A 48 1.49 11.64 -2.21
CA ASN A 48 2.72 11.26 -1.49
C ASN A 48 2.38 10.40 -0.26
N PRO A 49 3.02 9.26 -0.06
CA PRO A 49 4.00 8.61 -0.94
C PRO A 49 3.36 7.86 -2.12
N VAL A 50 4.06 7.85 -3.25
CA VAL A 50 3.74 6.98 -4.39
C VAL A 50 4.89 5.98 -4.56
N LEU A 51 4.69 4.76 -4.10
CA LEU A 51 5.70 3.70 -4.19
C LEU A 51 5.97 3.35 -5.66
N HIS A 52 7.25 3.15 -6.00
CA HIS A 52 7.72 2.92 -7.37
C HIS A 52 7.35 4.02 -8.36
N GLY A 53 6.90 5.18 -7.85
CA GLY A 53 6.55 6.33 -8.69
C GLY A 53 7.73 6.95 -9.43
N ASP A 54 8.97 6.58 -9.07
CA ASP A 54 10.19 7.02 -9.76
C ASP A 54 10.38 6.38 -11.14
N CYS A 55 9.89 5.17 -11.33
CA CYS A 55 10.07 4.38 -12.57
C CYS A 55 8.77 4.05 -13.30
N ALA A 56 7.63 4.52 -12.81
CA ALA A 56 6.34 4.28 -13.46
C ALA A 56 6.23 5.04 -14.79
N ASP A 57 5.65 4.37 -15.79
CA ASP A 57 5.27 4.96 -17.07
C ASP A 57 3.91 5.65 -16.99
N HIS A 58 3.02 5.13 -16.11
CA HIS A 58 1.71 5.70 -15.84
C HIS A 58 1.38 5.61 -14.35
N PHE A 59 0.51 6.51 -13.91
CA PHE A 59 -0.03 6.53 -12.55
C PHE A 59 -1.52 6.26 -12.59
N VAL A 60 -1.98 5.40 -11.67
CA VAL A 60 -3.41 5.29 -11.34
C VAL A 60 -3.67 6.26 -10.21
N VAL A 61 -4.28 7.39 -10.51
CA VAL A 61 -4.51 8.49 -9.56
C VAL A 61 -5.95 8.45 -9.06
N SER A 62 -6.12 8.49 -7.74
CA SER A 62 -7.44 8.68 -7.12
C SER A 62 -7.75 10.16 -6.97
N ALA A 63 -8.96 10.60 -7.30
CA ALA A 63 -9.39 11.98 -7.15
C ALA A 63 -10.89 12.07 -6.82
N THR A 64 -11.27 13.08 -6.03
CA THR A 64 -12.65 13.36 -5.66
C THR A 64 -13.43 13.86 -6.89
N LEU A 65 -14.59 13.26 -7.14
CA LEU A 65 -15.48 13.61 -8.23
C LEU A 65 -16.37 14.80 -7.85
N PRO A 66 -16.79 15.65 -8.82
CA PRO A 66 -17.69 16.79 -8.56
C PRO A 66 -19.02 16.40 -7.93
N GLY A 67 -19.53 15.21 -8.25
CA GLY A 67 -20.77 14.64 -7.71
C GLY A 67 -20.63 13.92 -6.38
N GLY A 68 -19.42 13.87 -5.81
CA GLY A 68 -19.06 13.08 -4.64
C GLY A 68 -18.52 11.69 -5.02
N GLY A 69 -17.86 11.03 -4.06
CA GLY A 69 -17.12 9.79 -4.31
C GLY A 69 -15.71 10.04 -4.86
N VAL A 70 -14.98 8.95 -5.12
CA VAL A 70 -13.59 8.99 -5.58
C VAL A 70 -13.44 8.21 -6.87
N GLY A 71 -13.09 8.89 -7.96
CA GLY A 71 -12.75 8.27 -9.24
C GLY A 71 -11.30 7.81 -9.29
N LEU A 72 -11.00 6.91 -10.22
CA LEU A 72 -9.65 6.48 -10.58
C LEU A 72 -9.35 6.91 -12.01
N PHE A 73 -8.16 7.46 -12.20
CA PHE A 73 -7.73 8.03 -13.48
C PHE A 73 -6.34 7.52 -13.86
N LEU A 74 -6.17 7.17 -15.13
CA LEU A 74 -4.86 6.87 -15.69
C LEU A 74 -4.19 8.16 -16.14
N VAL A 75 -2.97 8.40 -15.69
CA VAL A 75 -2.16 9.59 -15.98
C VAL A 75 -0.80 9.15 -16.51
N ALA A 76 -0.39 9.68 -17.65
CA ALA A 76 0.95 9.41 -18.19
C ALA A 76 2.02 10.10 -17.33
N ALA A 77 3.18 9.47 -17.18
CA ALA A 77 4.26 10.01 -16.34
C ALA A 77 4.93 11.27 -16.90
N ASP A 78 4.71 11.56 -18.16
CA ASP A 78 5.17 12.75 -18.89
C ASP A 78 4.03 13.74 -19.18
N ALA A 79 2.86 13.57 -18.53
CA ALA A 79 1.71 14.45 -18.73
C ALA A 79 2.05 15.90 -18.38
N GLU A 80 1.55 16.84 -19.19
CA GLU A 80 1.68 18.26 -18.91
C GLU A 80 1.01 18.64 -17.59
N GLY A 81 1.67 19.45 -16.76
CA GLY A 81 1.19 19.84 -15.44
C GLY A 81 1.56 18.85 -14.31
N LEU A 82 2.15 17.69 -14.63
CA LEU A 82 2.63 16.74 -13.65
C LEU A 82 4.10 17.05 -13.26
N THR A 83 4.32 17.30 -11.98
CA THR A 83 5.68 17.40 -11.41
C THR A 83 5.94 16.19 -10.54
N ARG A 84 7.02 15.46 -10.85
CA ARG A 84 7.45 14.25 -10.13
C ARG A 84 8.77 14.52 -9.40
N LYS A 85 8.77 14.36 -8.06
CA LYS A 85 9.96 14.44 -7.21
C LYS A 85 10.25 13.06 -6.64
N THR A 86 11.33 12.43 -7.08
CA THR A 86 11.73 11.07 -6.67
C THR A 86 12.55 11.09 -5.38
N TYR A 87 12.44 10.02 -4.57
CA TYR A 87 13.22 9.84 -3.36
C TYR A 87 13.41 8.35 -3.03
N ARG A 88 14.33 8.05 -2.12
CA ARG A 88 14.47 6.71 -1.54
C ARG A 88 13.67 6.64 -0.25
N THR A 89 12.99 5.53 -0.04
CA THR A 89 12.30 5.21 1.22
C THR A 89 13.28 4.67 2.25
N HIS A 90 12.90 4.65 3.53
CA HIS A 90 13.79 4.23 4.62
C HIS A 90 14.23 2.76 4.51
N ASP A 91 13.39 1.91 3.95
CA ASP A 91 13.64 0.49 3.67
C ASP A 91 14.48 0.23 2.41
N GLY A 92 14.95 1.30 1.75
CA GLY A 92 15.78 1.22 0.54
C GLY A 92 15.00 1.09 -0.76
N LEU A 93 13.67 1.02 -0.71
CA LEU A 93 12.82 1.11 -1.89
C LEU A 93 12.83 2.53 -2.47
N ARG A 94 12.05 2.76 -3.48
CA ARG A 94 11.95 4.04 -4.19
C ARG A 94 10.52 4.52 -4.27
N GLY A 95 10.34 5.82 -4.17
CA GLY A 95 9.05 6.47 -4.25
C GLY A 95 9.12 7.81 -4.95
N ALA A 96 7.97 8.44 -5.10
CA ALA A 96 7.85 9.78 -5.61
C ALA A 96 6.77 10.56 -4.88
N SER A 97 6.90 11.88 -4.89
CA SER A 97 5.81 12.82 -4.67
C SER A 97 5.38 13.34 -6.03
N LEU A 98 4.08 13.37 -6.27
CA LEU A 98 3.47 13.89 -7.48
C LEU A 98 2.69 15.15 -7.13
N GLU A 99 2.98 16.24 -7.84
CA GLU A 99 2.19 17.47 -7.81
C GLU A 99 1.43 17.56 -9.14
N LEU A 100 0.10 17.64 -9.08
CA LEU A 100 -0.78 17.70 -10.24
C LEU A 100 -1.40 19.08 -10.32
N SER A 101 -1.24 19.74 -11.49
CA SER A 101 -1.80 21.05 -11.79
C SER A 101 -2.55 20.95 -13.13
N ASP A 102 -3.86 20.72 -13.06
CA ASP A 102 -4.72 20.52 -14.22
C ASP A 102 -4.23 19.42 -15.17
N VAL A 103 -3.73 18.34 -14.60
CA VAL A 103 -3.17 17.20 -15.37
C VAL A 103 -4.29 16.41 -16.02
N ALA A 104 -4.15 16.14 -17.33
CA ALA A 104 -5.12 15.30 -18.04
C ALA A 104 -5.12 13.86 -17.50
N GLY A 105 -6.31 13.36 -17.16
CA GLY A 105 -6.53 11.99 -16.70
C GLY A 105 -7.59 11.27 -17.53
N GLU A 106 -7.32 10.02 -17.88
CA GLU A 106 -8.29 9.12 -18.51
C GLU A 106 -9.03 8.33 -17.42
N PRO A 107 -10.37 8.41 -17.33
CA PRO A 107 -11.10 7.69 -16.30
C PRO A 107 -10.98 6.18 -16.49
N LEU A 108 -10.78 5.46 -15.39
CA LEU A 108 -10.76 4.00 -15.38
C LEU A 108 -12.18 3.45 -15.13
N GLY A 109 -12.55 2.43 -15.88
CA GLY A 109 -13.89 1.86 -15.82
C GLY A 109 -14.93 2.80 -16.44
N ASP A 110 -16.05 2.98 -15.75
CA ASP A 110 -17.14 3.88 -16.16
C ASP A 110 -16.92 5.35 -15.74
N GLY A 111 -15.80 5.64 -15.06
CA GLY A 111 -15.48 6.97 -14.56
C GLY A 111 -16.26 7.38 -13.29
N GLY A 112 -17.04 6.47 -12.72
CA GLY A 112 -17.81 6.68 -11.50
C GLY A 112 -17.03 6.45 -10.21
N ASP A 113 -17.76 6.32 -9.09
CA ASP A 113 -17.16 6.08 -7.76
C ASP A 113 -16.47 4.72 -7.66
N ALA A 114 -15.16 4.76 -7.45
CA ALA A 114 -14.29 3.60 -7.31
C ALA A 114 -13.91 3.30 -5.84
N SER A 115 -14.57 3.92 -4.85
CA SER A 115 -14.26 3.77 -3.43
C SER A 115 -14.21 2.31 -3.00
N ALA A 116 -15.14 1.47 -3.47
CA ALA A 116 -15.16 0.05 -3.18
C ALA A 116 -13.93 -0.69 -3.73
N ALA A 117 -13.47 -0.34 -4.94
CA ALA A 117 -12.27 -0.91 -5.55
C ALA A 117 -10.99 -0.50 -4.80
N ILE A 118 -10.92 0.75 -4.33
CA ILE A 118 -9.83 1.28 -3.51
C ILE A 118 -9.76 0.51 -2.18
N VAL A 119 -10.89 0.35 -1.49
CA VAL A 119 -10.96 -0.41 -0.24
C VAL A 119 -10.53 -1.86 -0.47
N ALA A 120 -11.04 -2.52 -1.51
CA ALA A 120 -10.67 -3.89 -1.84
C ALA A 120 -9.17 -4.04 -2.15
N SER A 121 -8.57 -3.08 -2.85
CA SER A 121 -7.12 -3.06 -3.12
C SER A 121 -6.31 -2.90 -1.84
N ASN A 122 -6.72 -2.00 -0.94
CA ASN A 122 -6.07 -1.79 0.34
C ASN A 122 -6.15 -3.04 1.24
N VAL A 123 -7.28 -3.72 1.28
CA VAL A 123 -7.45 -4.99 2.04
C VAL A 123 -6.50 -6.06 1.50
N ARG A 124 -6.40 -6.21 0.17
CA ARG A 124 -5.47 -7.15 -0.45
C ARG A 124 -4.01 -6.82 -0.15
N ALA A 125 -3.63 -5.53 -0.23
CA ALA A 125 -2.28 -5.08 0.11
C ALA A 125 -1.94 -5.37 1.58
N GLN A 126 -2.87 -5.10 2.51
CA GLN A 126 -2.67 -5.39 3.93
C GLN A 126 -2.49 -6.89 4.20
N ALA A 127 -3.28 -7.76 3.55
CA ALA A 127 -3.13 -9.21 3.69
C ALA A 127 -1.79 -9.71 3.13
N ALA A 128 -1.33 -9.17 1.99
CA ALA A 128 -0.02 -9.50 1.42
C ALA A 128 1.12 -9.07 2.34
N LEU A 129 1.07 -7.84 2.88
CA LEU A 129 2.06 -7.34 3.85
C LEU A 129 2.04 -8.12 5.17
N ALA A 130 0.87 -8.60 5.61
CA ALA A 130 0.77 -9.46 6.77
C ALA A 130 1.48 -10.81 6.55
N ALA A 131 1.35 -11.40 5.36
CA ALA A 131 2.04 -12.63 4.99
C ALA A 131 3.56 -12.44 4.89
N GLU A 132 4.02 -11.31 4.33
CA GLU A 132 5.44 -10.95 4.29
C GLU A 132 6.02 -10.78 5.69
N ALA A 133 5.34 -10.03 6.56
CA ALA A 133 5.76 -9.81 7.94
C ALA A 133 5.82 -11.14 8.73
N LEU A 134 4.87 -12.06 8.51
CA LEU A 134 4.88 -13.39 9.10
C LEU A 134 6.16 -14.15 8.73
N GLY A 135 6.56 -14.14 7.46
CA GLY A 135 7.80 -14.78 7.01
C GLY A 135 9.05 -14.17 7.68
N ALA A 136 9.10 -12.85 7.84
CA ALA A 136 10.17 -12.17 8.56
C ALA A 136 10.21 -12.55 10.05
N MET A 137 9.04 -12.70 10.70
CA MET A 137 8.94 -13.15 12.10
C MET A 137 9.42 -14.60 12.27
N GLU A 138 9.06 -15.50 11.35
CA GLU A 138 9.52 -16.89 11.33
C GLU A 138 11.06 -16.97 11.27
N GLU A 139 11.64 -16.24 10.33
CA GLU A 139 13.10 -16.23 10.16
C GLU A 139 13.80 -15.59 11.37
N SER A 140 13.23 -14.53 11.94
CA SER A 140 13.76 -13.91 13.15
C SER A 140 13.78 -14.86 14.34
N LEU A 141 12.71 -15.64 14.54
CA LEU A 141 12.64 -16.65 15.59
C LEU A 141 13.64 -17.78 15.35
N ARG A 142 13.73 -18.27 14.11
CA ARG A 142 14.69 -19.31 13.71
C ARG A 142 16.13 -18.89 14.02
N LEU A 143 16.55 -17.74 13.54
CA LEU A 143 17.90 -17.19 13.76
C LEU A 143 18.18 -16.96 15.24
N THR A 144 17.21 -16.41 15.97
CA THR A 144 17.35 -16.17 17.42
C THR A 144 17.58 -17.48 18.17
N THR A 145 16.75 -18.49 17.91
CA THR A 145 16.86 -19.78 18.62
C THR A 145 18.15 -20.55 18.28
N GLU A 146 18.60 -20.47 17.03
CA GLU A 146 19.89 -21.03 16.63
C GLU A 146 21.05 -20.31 17.31
N TYR A 147 21.04 -18.99 17.34
CA TYR A 147 22.06 -18.21 18.02
C TYR A 147 22.14 -18.53 19.52
N LEU A 148 20.98 -18.62 20.21
CA LEU A 148 20.91 -18.98 21.63
C LEU A 148 21.49 -20.36 21.92
N LYS A 149 21.37 -21.32 21.01
CA LYS A 149 21.93 -22.68 21.14
C LYS A 149 23.43 -22.70 20.91
N GLN A 150 23.96 -21.88 20.02
CA GLN A 150 25.35 -21.89 19.58
C GLN A 150 26.24 -21.00 20.45
N ARG A 151 25.78 -19.80 20.79
CA ARG A 151 26.56 -18.82 21.53
C ARG A 151 26.70 -19.22 22.98
N LYS A 152 27.96 -19.27 23.47
CA LYS A 152 28.30 -19.57 24.88
C LYS A 152 28.75 -18.32 25.63
N GLN A 153 28.27 -18.16 26.83
CA GLN A 153 28.74 -17.21 27.82
C GLN A 153 28.75 -17.88 29.20
N PHE A 154 29.69 -17.51 30.07
CA PHE A 154 29.84 -18.12 31.40
C PHE A 154 29.93 -19.65 31.36
N GLY A 155 30.57 -20.20 30.30
CA GLY A 155 30.81 -21.65 30.13
C GLY A 155 29.62 -22.46 29.59
N VAL A 156 28.44 -21.85 29.38
CA VAL A 156 27.23 -22.55 28.92
C VAL A 156 26.59 -21.83 27.71
N PRO A 157 25.77 -22.53 26.87
CA PRO A 157 25.00 -21.89 25.83
C PRO A 157 24.01 -20.89 26.42
N LEU A 158 23.73 -19.79 25.66
CA LEU A 158 22.76 -18.77 26.07
C LEU A 158 21.37 -19.34 26.32
N ALA A 159 20.98 -20.39 25.62
CA ALA A 159 19.73 -21.13 25.84
C ALA A 159 19.54 -21.70 27.24
N LYS A 160 20.60 -21.75 28.08
CA LYS A 160 20.48 -22.16 29.50
C LYS A 160 19.99 -21.03 30.42
N PHE A 161 19.98 -19.80 29.95
CA PHE A 161 19.53 -18.67 30.73
C PHE A 161 18.01 -18.47 30.55
N GLN A 162 17.22 -18.70 31.60
CA GLN A 162 15.75 -18.66 31.56
C GLN A 162 15.19 -17.35 30.99
N ALA A 163 15.80 -16.22 31.34
CA ALA A 163 15.37 -14.91 30.82
C ALA A 163 15.37 -14.85 29.29
N LEU A 164 16.36 -15.46 28.63
CA LEU A 164 16.44 -15.52 27.17
C LEU A 164 15.49 -16.57 26.59
N THR A 165 15.34 -17.70 27.27
CA THR A 165 14.41 -18.76 26.86
C THR A 165 12.96 -18.29 26.92
N PHE A 166 12.57 -17.52 27.95
CA PHE A 166 11.24 -16.93 28.06
C PHE A 166 10.98 -15.93 26.94
N ARG A 167 11.96 -15.10 26.58
CA ARG A 167 11.83 -14.20 25.43
C ARG A 167 11.64 -14.96 24.11
N ALA A 168 12.36 -16.07 23.92
CA ALA A 168 12.15 -16.88 22.72
C ALA A 168 10.76 -17.56 22.71
N ALA A 169 10.26 -17.96 23.87
CA ALA A 169 8.90 -18.49 24.01
C ALA A 169 7.84 -17.41 23.70
N ASP A 170 8.03 -16.18 24.21
CA ASP A 170 7.14 -15.05 23.88
C ASP A 170 7.15 -14.76 22.37
N MET A 171 8.32 -14.77 21.71
CA MET A 171 8.42 -14.62 20.25
C MET A 171 7.63 -15.71 19.52
N TYR A 172 7.70 -16.96 19.98
CA TYR A 172 6.97 -18.07 19.39
C TYR A 172 5.45 -17.87 19.53
N VAL A 173 4.97 -17.47 20.70
CA VAL A 173 3.54 -17.19 20.93
C VAL A 173 3.05 -16.08 20.00
N GLN A 174 3.79 -14.98 19.89
CA GLN A 174 3.42 -13.87 18.98
C GLN A 174 3.41 -14.33 17.52
N LEU A 175 4.36 -15.16 17.11
CA LEU A 175 4.41 -15.74 15.77
C LEU A 175 3.15 -16.57 15.46
N GLU A 176 2.71 -17.44 16.39
CA GLU A 176 1.52 -18.27 16.16
C GLU A 176 0.24 -17.45 16.13
N LEU A 177 0.14 -16.38 16.93
CA LEU A 177 -0.98 -15.42 16.86
C LEU A 177 -0.97 -14.67 15.52
N ALA A 178 0.20 -14.21 15.06
CA ALA A 178 0.37 -13.55 13.76
C ALA A 178 0.01 -14.50 12.61
N ARG A 179 0.44 -15.77 12.68
CA ARG A 179 0.10 -16.81 11.70
C ARG A 179 -1.40 -17.01 11.57
N SER A 180 -2.09 -17.12 12.69
CA SER A 180 -3.54 -17.29 12.74
C SER A 180 -4.28 -16.11 12.09
N MET A 181 -3.82 -14.89 12.36
CA MET A 181 -4.42 -13.67 11.79
C MET A 181 -4.12 -13.50 10.30
N ALA A 182 -2.91 -13.84 9.85
CA ALA A 182 -2.54 -13.79 8.43
C ALA A 182 -3.36 -14.82 7.62
N LEU A 183 -3.54 -16.03 8.15
CA LEU A 183 -4.40 -17.06 7.55
C LEU A 183 -5.85 -16.60 7.51
N TYR A 184 -6.38 -16.03 8.58
CA TYR A 184 -7.76 -15.52 8.62
C TYR A 184 -7.98 -14.42 7.56
N ALA A 185 -7.04 -13.48 7.42
CA ALA A 185 -7.10 -12.44 6.40
C ALA A 185 -7.07 -13.03 4.96
N THR A 186 -6.22 -14.04 4.74
CA THR A 186 -6.12 -14.73 3.45
C THR A 186 -7.39 -15.49 3.09
N MET A 187 -7.98 -16.20 4.06
CA MET A 187 -9.24 -16.94 3.87
C MET A 187 -10.40 -16.00 3.56
N SER A 188 -10.50 -14.87 4.29
CA SER A 188 -11.52 -13.84 4.01
C SER A 188 -11.44 -13.30 2.57
N LEU A 189 -10.22 -13.13 2.04
CA LEU A 189 -10.02 -12.74 0.65
C LEU A 189 -10.40 -13.86 -0.34
N ALA A 190 -10.06 -15.12 -0.02
CA ALA A 190 -10.37 -16.26 -0.86
C ALA A 190 -11.88 -16.49 -1.01
N ASP A 191 -12.66 -16.18 0.03
CA ASP A 191 -14.12 -16.23 0.02
C ASP A 191 -14.76 -15.11 -0.82
N GLY A 192 -13.96 -14.23 -1.42
CA GLY A 192 -14.41 -13.17 -2.31
C GLY A 192 -14.99 -11.93 -1.63
N ALA A 193 -14.89 -11.86 -0.29
CA ALA A 193 -15.38 -10.74 0.51
C ALA A 193 -14.20 -10.00 1.19
N PRO A 194 -13.59 -8.99 0.56
CA PRO A 194 -12.55 -8.18 1.20
C PRO A 194 -13.15 -7.41 2.39
N ASP A 195 -12.83 -7.85 3.61
CA ASP A 195 -13.31 -7.23 4.85
C ASP A 195 -12.23 -6.32 5.46
N PRO A 196 -12.43 -4.99 5.47
CA PRO A 196 -11.50 -4.03 6.08
C PRO A 196 -11.27 -4.28 7.58
N THR A 197 -12.26 -4.85 8.29
CA THR A 197 -12.15 -5.15 9.72
C THR A 197 -11.17 -6.30 9.95
N VAL A 198 -11.24 -7.34 9.12
CA VAL A 198 -10.31 -8.48 9.18
C VAL A 198 -8.88 -8.01 8.87
N ALA A 199 -8.70 -7.20 7.82
CA ALA A 199 -7.41 -6.63 7.46
C ALA A 199 -6.83 -5.77 8.58
N SER A 200 -7.65 -4.92 9.21
CA SER A 200 -7.24 -4.07 10.33
C SER A 200 -6.85 -4.89 11.57
N ARG A 201 -7.57 -5.97 11.88
CA ARG A 201 -7.22 -6.90 12.98
C ARG A 201 -5.89 -7.62 12.72
N ALA A 202 -5.67 -8.08 11.48
CA ALA A 202 -4.41 -8.68 11.09
C ALA A 202 -3.25 -7.68 11.24
N LYS A 203 -3.44 -6.43 10.76
CA LYS A 203 -2.45 -5.36 10.92
C LYS A 203 -2.16 -5.03 12.39
N LEU A 204 -3.18 -5.02 13.25
CA LEU A 204 -3.01 -4.76 14.67
C LEU A 204 -2.20 -5.86 15.38
N GLN A 205 -2.42 -7.12 15.02
CA GLN A 205 -1.72 -8.26 15.65
C GLN A 205 -0.27 -8.40 15.18
N ILE A 206 0.01 -8.04 13.92
CA ILE A 206 1.31 -8.29 13.27
C ILE A 206 2.21 -7.06 13.33
N GLY A 207 1.64 -5.86 13.30
CA GLY A 207 2.38 -4.58 13.32
C GLY A 207 2.46 -3.97 14.67
#